data_d966898277e594034b62874637e0b8af
#
_entry.id   d966898277e594034b62874637e0b8af
#
_cell.length_a   1.000
_cell.length_b   1.000
_cell.length_c   1.000
_cell.angle_alpha   90.00
_cell.angle_beta   90.00
_cell.angle_gamma   90.00
#
_symmetry.space_group_name_H-M   'P 1'
#
loop_
_entity.id
_entity.type
_entity.pdbx_description
1 polymer ?
#
loop_
_entity_poly.entity_id
_entity_poly.type
_entity_poly.pdbx_seq_one_letter_code
_entity_poly.pdbx_strand_id
1 'polypeptide(L)'
;MLKQRIRMFGIDTPESRTRDKVEKKFGLASKKYLKDNIAIAKDVVCKTHVRDARGKFGRVLGEIWCDGTNMNKQMIEENMAVAYYGDNKDKLEKQHLKNREILVEKGIVVL
;
A
#
# COMPACT_ATOMS: atom_id res chain seq x y z
N MET A 1 -2.72 -2.16 -25.76
CA MET A 1 -1.94 -2.63 -24.60
C MET A 1 -2.84 -2.69 -23.39
N LEU A 2 -3.03 -3.88 -22.85
CA LEU A 2 -3.90 -4.07 -21.70
C LEU A 2 -3.13 -3.73 -20.43
N LYS A 3 -3.59 -2.71 -19.71
CA LYS A 3 -3.04 -2.38 -18.40
C LYS A 3 -3.74 -3.23 -17.34
N GLN A 4 -3.00 -4.15 -16.74
CA GLN A 4 -3.51 -4.86 -15.57
C GLN A 4 -3.20 -4.06 -14.30
N ARG A 5 -4.21 -3.90 -13.46
CA ARG A 5 -4.04 -3.28 -12.16
C ARG A 5 -3.73 -4.36 -11.14
N ILE A 6 -2.61 -4.19 -10.45
CA ILE A 6 -2.20 -5.10 -9.39
C ILE A 6 -2.56 -4.44 -8.07
N ARG A 7 -3.36 -5.14 -7.27
CA ARG A 7 -3.62 -4.76 -5.89
C ARG A 7 -2.63 -5.51 -5.00
N MET A 8 -1.96 -4.78 -4.14
CA MET A 8 -0.99 -5.38 -3.23
C MET A 8 -1.71 -6.28 -2.22
N PHE A 9 -1.33 -7.55 -2.19
CA PHE A 9 -1.96 -8.56 -1.35
C PHE A 9 -1.66 -8.33 0.14
N GLY A 10 -2.69 -8.47 0.96
CA GLY A 10 -2.56 -8.47 2.42
C GLY A 10 -2.37 -7.10 3.05
N ILE A 11 -2.50 -6.01 2.29
CA ILE A 11 -2.36 -4.67 2.85
C ILE A 11 -3.48 -3.74 2.41
N ASP A 12 -3.70 -2.71 3.21
CA ASP A 12 -4.57 -1.59 2.89
C ASP A 12 -3.80 -0.30 3.10
N THR A 13 -3.83 0.58 2.11
CA THR A 13 -3.16 1.89 2.15
C THR A 13 -4.18 3.01 2.23
N PRO A 14 -3.79 4.18 2.79
CA PRO A 14 -4.66 5.36 2.72
C PRO A 14 -4.96 5.72 1.27
N GLU A 15 -6.14 6.26 1.02
CA GLU A 15 -6.55 6.65 -0.32
C GLU A 15 -5.79 7.88 -0.81
N SER A 16 -5.23 7.82 -2.01
CA SER A 16 -4.59 8.98 -2.64
C SER A 16 -5.56 9.77 -3.52
N ARG A 17 -6.65 9.13 -3.95
CA ARG A 17 -7.71 9.77 -4.75
C ARG A 17 -8.95 9.95 -3.89
N THR A 18 -8.92 10.94 -3.01
CA THR A 18 -10.01 11.23 -2.10
C THR A 18 -10.17 12.73 -1.93
N ARG A 19 -11.37 13.15 -1.53
CA ARG A 19 -11.65 14.55 -1.19
C ARG A 19 -11.15 14.91 0.20
N ASP A 20 -10.87 13.92 1.04
CA ASP A 20 -10.27 14.13 2.34
C ASP A 20 -8.81 14.52 2.16
N LYS A 21 -8.50 15.79 2.39
CA LYS A 21 -7.16 16.35 2.19
C LYS A 21 -6.11 15.73 3.10
N VAL A 22 -6.50 15.35 4.30
CA VAL A 22 -5.60 14.72 5.28
C VAL A 22 -5.27 13.31 4.82
N GLU A 23 -6.28 12.48 4.56
CA GLU A 23 -6.07 11.12 4.08
C GLU A 23 -5.25 11.09 2.78
N LYS A 24 -5.52 12.02 1.88
CA LYS A 24 -4.80 12.15 0.62
C LYS A 24 -3.29 12.33 0.83
N LYS A 25 -2.88 13.12 1.82
CA LYS A 25 -1.46 13.30 2.14
C LYS A 25 -0.80 11.99 2.52
N PHE A 26 -1.46 11.17 3.32
CA PHE A 26 -0.94 9.86 3.71
C PHE A 26 -0.96 8.87 2.55
N GLY A 27 -2.01 8.90 1.74
CA GLY A 27 -2.09 8.08 0.53
C GLY A 27 -0.98 8.40 -0.47
N LEU A 28 -0.70 9.68 -0.68
CA LEU A 28 0.38 10.11 -1.57
C LEU A 28 1.76 9.73 -0.99
N ALA A 29 1.94 9.82 0.33
CA ALA A 29 3.18 9.41 0.98
C ALA A 29 3.44 7.91 0.78
N SER A 30 2.41 7.08 0.94
CA SER A 30 2.50 5.63 0.72
C SER A 30 2.83 5.31 -0.73
N LYS A 31 2.17 5.97 -1.65
CA LYS A 31 2.42 5.81 -3.09
C LYS A 31 3.84 6.20 -3.47
N LYS A 32 4.32 7.33 -2.94
CA LYS A 32 5.68 7.81 -3.18
C LYS A 32 6.71 6.84 -2.62
N TYR A 33 6.51 6.35 -1.41
CA TYR A 33 7.40 5.39 -0.78
C TYR A 33 7.61 4.15 -1.67
N LEU A 34 6.52 3.56 -2.13
CA LEU A 34 6.60 2.39 -2.99
C LEU A 34 7.26 2.73 -4.33
N LYS A 35 6.86 3.83 -4.94
CA LYS A 35 7.40 4.28 -6.22
C LYS A 35 8.91 4.52 -6.14
N ASP A 36 9.38 5.17 -5.10
CA ASP A 36 10.79 5.46 -4.91
C ASP A 36 11.60 4.17 -4.74
N ASN A 37 11.09 3.22 -3.98
CA ASN A 37 11.75 1.91 -3.80
C ASN A 37 11.81 1.11 -5.09
N ILE A 38 10.76 1.15 -5.90
CA ILE A 38 10.76 0.49 -7.20
C ILE A 38 11.77 1.16 -8.14
N ALA A 39 11.86 2.49 -8.10
CA ALA A 39 12.75 3.24 -8.99
C ALA A 39 14.24 2.96 -8.73
N ILE A 40 14.63 2.72 -7.48
CA ILE A 40 16.03 2.44 -7.12
C ILE A 40 16.36 0.96 -7.15
N ALA A 41 15.37 0.08 -7.27
CA ALA A 41 15.59 -1.35 -7.27
C ALA A 41 16.23 -1.80 -8.58
N LYS A 42 17.18 -2.70 -8.50
CA LYS A 42 17.81 -3.31 -9.66
C LYS A 42 16.93 -4.41 -10.25
N ASP A 43 16.22 -5.13 -9.39
CA ASP A 43 15.35 -6.22 -9.76
C ASP A 43 14.00 -6.07 -9.08
N VAL A 44 12.93 -5.99 -9.86
CA VAL A 44 11.56 -5.90 -9.35
C VAL A 44 10.80 -7.12 -9.82
N VAL A 45 10.31 -7.92 -8.86
CA VAL A 45 9.53 -9.11 -9.15
C VAL A 45 8.13 -8.95 -8.57
N CYS A 46 7.13 -9.24 -9.37
CA CYS A 46 5.75 -9.28 -8.90
C CYS A 46 5.29 -10.74 -8.86
N LYS A 47 5.01 -11.23 -7.64
CA LYS A 47 4.45 -12.56 -7.45
C LYS A 47 2.94 -12.44 -7.37
N THR A 48 2.24 -13.00 -8.36
CA THR A 48 0.79 -12.94 -8.38
C THR A 48 0.18 -14.02 -7.49
N HIS A 49 -0.81 -13.63 -6.72
CA HIS A 49 -1.65 -14.55 -5.96
C HIS A 49 -2.90 -14.89 -6.75
N VAL A 50 -3.74 -15.75 -6.19
CA VAL A 50 -4.97 -16.19 -6.85
C VAL A 50 -5.79 -14.98 -7.28
N ARG A 51 -6.19 -14.99 -8.55
CA ARG A 51 -7.10 -13.99 -9.07
C ARG A 51 -8.38 -14.00 -8.24
N ASP A 52 -8.95 -12.83 -8.00
CA ASP A 52 -10.31 -12.77 -7.55
C ASP A 52 -11.15 -13.55 -8.57
N ALA A 53 -11.66 -14.72 -8.16
CA ALA A 53 -12.42 -15.62 -9.03
C ALA A 53 -13.65 -14.94 -9.65
N ARG A 54 -14.05 -13.81 -9.12
CA ARG A 54 -15.21 -13.06 -9.60
C ARG A 54 -14.90 -12.13 -10.75
N GLY A 55 -13.62 -11.98 -11.11
CA GLY A 55 -13.22 -11.15 -12.24
C GLY A 55 -13.71 -9.71 -12.21
N LYS A 56 -14.28 -9.28 -11.10
CA LYS A 56 -14.74 -7.91 -10.96
C LYS A 56 -13.55 -6.98 -11.05
N PHE A 57 -13.46 -6.23 -12.12
CA PHE A 57 -12.45 -5.21 -12.32
C PHE A 57 -11.06 -5.68 -12.77
N GLY A 58 -10.89 -6.97 -13.10
CA GLY A 58 -9.60 -7.47 -13.60
C GLY A 58 -8.43 -7.24 -12.66
N ARG A 59 -8.67 -7.20 -11.34
CA ARG A 59 -7.61 -7.00 -10.35
C ARG A 59 -6.86 -8.29 -10.09
N VAL A 60 -5.56 -8.21 -10.17
CA VAL A 60 -4.67 -9.29 -9.76
C VAL A 60 -4.10 -8.93 -8.39
N LEU A 61 -4.22 -9.85 -7.44
CA LEU A 61 -3.58 -9.69 -6.14
C LEU A 61 -2.12 -10.10 -6.26
N GLY A 62 -1.22 -9.29 -5.76
CA GLY A 62 0.20 -9.57 -5.90
C GLY A 62 1.07 -9.07 -4.78
N GLU A 63 2.26 -9.65 -4.70
CA GLU A 63 3.33 -9.17 -3.85
C GLU A 63 4.41 -8.56 -4.73
N ILE A 64 4.88 -7.38 -4.35
CA ILE A 64 5.96 -6.70 -5.06
C ILE A 64 7.25 -6.89 -4.27
N TRP A 65 8.25 -7.44 -4.94
CA TRP A 65 9.58 -7.68 -4.36
C TRP A 65 10.60 -6.80 -5.05
N CYS A 66 11.31 -5.99 -4.29
CA CYS A 66 12.38 -5.14 -4.77
C CYS A 66 13.72 -5.63 -4.21
N ASP A 67 14.58 -6.14 -5.08
CA ASP A 67 15.89 -6.69 -4.69
C ASP A 67 15.80 -7.70 -3.54
N GLY A 68 14.80 -8.59 -3.60
CA GLY A 68 14.59 -9.62 -2.60
C GLY A 68 13.82 -9.16 -1.35
N THR A 69 13.41 -7.91 -1.28
CA THR A 69 12.60 -7.38 -0.18
C THR A 69 11.14 -7.35 -0.56
N ASN A 70 10.29 -7.98 0.26
CA ASN A 70 8.85 -7.96 0.07
C ASN A 70 8.31 -6.58 0.46
N MET A 71 7.91 -5.79 -0.53
CA MET A 71 7.43 -4.42 -0.31
C MET A 71 6.07 -4.39 0.40
N ASN A 72 5.24 -5.43 0.23
CA ASN A 72 3.97 -5.48 0.94
C ASN A 72 4.20 -5.49 2.46
N LYS A 73 5.17 -6.28 2.93
CA LYS A 73 5.54 -6.31 4.35
C LYS A 73 6.28 -5.04 4.76
N GLN A 74 7.18 -4.55 3.92
CA GLN A 74 7.95 -3.34 4.20
C GLN A 74 7.04 -2.13 4.38
N MET A 75 6.00 -2.01 3.56
CA MET A 75 5.02 -0.93 3.68
C MET A 75 4.35 -0.92 5.06
N ILE A 76 4.04 -2.10 5.59
CA ILE A 76 3.44 -2.22 6.92
C ILE A 76 4.45 -1.80 8.01
N GLU A 77 5.69 -2.26 7.91
CA GLU A 77 6.74 -1.94 8.87
C GLU A 77 7.05 -0.45 8.92
N GLU A 78 6.98 0.23 7.78
CA GLU A 78 7.23 1.67 7.66
C GLU A 78 5.99 2.53 7.88
N ASN A 79 4.90 1.96 8.37
CA ASN A 79 3.65 2.65 8.67
C ASN A 79 2.97 3.28 7.45
N MET A 80 3.30 2.79 6.26
CA MET A 80 2.70 3.24 4.99
C MET A 80 1.46 2.45 4.63
N ALA A 81 1.24 1.32 5.27
CA ALA A 81 0.10 0.45 5.03
C ALA A 81 -0.29 -0.28 6.30
N VAL A 82 -1.46 -0.89 6.28
CA VAL A 82 -1.99 -1.72 7.37
C VAL A 82 -2.21 -3.12 6.83
N ALA A 83 -1.90 -4.15 7.63
CA ALA A 83 -2.21 -5.52 7.26
C ALA A 83 -3.73 -5.68 7.11
N TYR A 84 -4.15 -6.27 6.00
CA TYR A 84 -5.57 -6.45 5.71
C TYR A 84 -5.82 -7.78 4.99
N TYR A 85 -6.60 -8.63 5.63
CA TYR A 85 -6.98 -9.94 5.09
C TYR A 85 -8.50 -10.14 5.14
N GLY A 86 -9.27 -9.07 4.93
CA GLY A 86 -10.71 -9.12 5.01
C GLY A 86 -11.27 -8.91 6.42
N ASP A 87 -10.46 -8.34 7.32
CA ASP A 87 -10.83 -8.12 8.71
C ASP A 87 -11.79 -6.93 8.91
N ASN A 88 -12.12 -6.70 10.18
CA ASN A 88 -13.00 -5.63 10.63
C ASN A 88 -12.44 -4.25 10.26
N LYS A 89 -13.26 -3.45 9.59
CA LYS A 89 -12.90 -2.10 9.17
C LYS A 89 -12.56 -1.16 10.34
N ASP A 90 -13.17 -1.37 11.50
CA ASP A 90 -12.89 -0.54 12.68
C ASP A 90 -11.45 -0.72 13.16
N LYS A 91 -10.94 -1.93 13.11
CA LYS A 91 -9.53 -2.21 13.45
C LYS A 91 -8.59 -1.57 12.44
N LEU A 92 -8.94 -1.60 11.16
CA LEU A 92 -8.17 -0.97 10.10
C LEU A 92 -8.07 0.53 10.32
N GLU A 93 -9.19 1.17 10.62
CA GLU A 93 -9.23 2.61 10.83
C GLU A 93 -8.37 3.04 12.02
N LYS A 94 -8.46 2.32 13.13
CA LYS A 94 -7.62 2.58 14.30
C LYS A 94 -6.13 2.45 13.99
N GLN A 95 -5.77 1.44 13.21
CA GLN A 95 -4.38 1.22 12.82
C GLN A 95 -3.89 2.30 11.88
N HIS A 96 -4.73 2.75 10.94
CA HIS A 96 -4.39 3.88 10.08
C HIS A 96 -4.17 5.16 10.87
N LEU A 97 -5.00 5.44 11.87
CA LEU A 97 -4.84 6.61 12.73
C LEU A 97 -3.52 6.56 13.51
N LYS A 98 -3.13 5.40 14.01
CA LYS A 98 -1.83 5.23 14.65
C LYS A 98 -0.69 5.50 13.69
N ASN A 99 -0.78 4.99 12.48
CA ASN A 99 0.23 5.21 11.45
C ASN A 99 0.37 6.69 11.13
N ARG A 100 -0.74 7.42 11.07
CA ARG A 100 -0.73 8.87 10.84
C ARG A 100 0.09 9.61 11.90
N GLU A 101 -0.14 9.29 13.18
CA GLU A 101 0.60 9.90 14.28
C GLU A 101 2.10 9.64 14.15
N ILE A 102 2.47 8.42 13.85
CA ILE A 102 3.88 8.03 13.70
C ILE A 102 4.55 8.77 12.52
N LEU A 103 3.87 8.85 11.39
CA LEU A 103 4.42 9.50 10.20
C LEU A 103 4.57 11.01 10.37
N VAL A 104 3.64 11.64 11.08
CA VAL A 104 3.74 13.07 11.41
C VAL A 104 4.88 13.31 12.40
N GLU A 105 4.98 12.48 13.43
CA GLU A 105 6.07 12.58 14.42
C GLU A 105 7.45 12.42 13.79
N LYS A 106 7.58 11.51 12.83
CA LYS A 106 8.83 11.30 12.09
C LYS A 106 9.12 12.38 11.05
N GLY A 107 8.18 13.29 10.81
CA GLY A 107 8.33 14.34 9.80
C GLY A 107 8.17 13.86 8.36
N ILE A 108 7.68 12.64 8.16
CA ILE A 108 7.47 12.08 6.82
C ILE A 108 6.27 12.73 6.15
N VAL A 109 5.22 13.01 6.92
CA VAL A 109 4.03 13.72 6.48
C VAL A 109 3.90 15.01 7.27
N VAL A 110 3.76 16.13 6.59
CA VAL A 110 3.55 17.44 7.20
C VAL A 110 2.10 17.85 6.95
N LEU A 111 1.37 18.08 8.02
CA LEU A 111 -0.02 18.52 7.95
C LEU A 111 -0.15 20.05 7.87
#